data_cb0698c84426014977ab79b4345f994c
#
_entry.id   cb0698c84426014977ab79b4345f994c
#
_cell.length_a   1.000
_cell.length_b   1.000
_cell.length_c   1.000
_cell.angle_alpha   90.00
_cell.angle_beta   90.00
_cell.angle_gamma   90.00
#
_symmetry.space_group_name_H-M   'P 1'
#
loop_
_entity.id
_entity.type
_entity.pdbx_description
1 polymer ?
#
loop_
_entity_poly.entity_id
_entity_poly.type
_entity_poly.pdbx_seq_one_letter_code
_entity_poly.pdbx_strand_id
1 'polypeptide(L)'
;SKPFLRIAMAAVTISVAAMLIAFAVARGFQREVGARTLLFAGDIQLVNLDANASYEQRPIARAQSFLPALRKMKGIRTVEPFAVKAGIIKTKEQMQGCVLKGVEIPDALNDFLPFLARGRLPQQPEDEEDECDEVMISAYMANLLQLDTGKALVMYFVQQPPRVRRFEIVGVYDTQMREFDAMY
;
A
#
# COMPACT_ATOMS: atom_id res chain seq x y z
N SER A 1 49.13 -32.69 -17.35
CA SER A 1 47.93 -32.40 -16.64
C SER A 1 47.20 -31.07 -16.98
N LYS A 2 47.39 -30.57 -18.22
CA LYS A 2 46.61 -29.39 -18.72
C LYS A 2 45.07 -29.60 -18.72
N PRO A 3 44.53 -30.82 -19.01
CA PRO A 3 43.07 -31.01 -18.97
C PRO A 3 42.47 -30.91 -17.52
N PHE A 4 43.17 -31.39 -16.53
CA PHE A 4 42.75 -31.30 -15.13
C PHE A 4 42.59 -29.85 -14.64
N LEU A 5 43.56 -29.00 -15.00
CA LEU A 5 43.53 -27.58 -14.67
C LEU A 5 42.33 -26.87 -15.34
N ARG A 6 42.02 -27.21 -16.59
CA ARG A 6 40.87 -26.66 -17.31
C ARG A 6 39.52 -27.05 -16.65
N ILE A 7 39.40 -28.31 -16.22
CA ILE A 7 38.20 -28.81 -15.52
C ILE A 7 38.06 -28.10 -14.17
N ALA A 8 39.15 -27.95 -13.41
CA ALA A 8 39.11 -27.24 -12.14
C ALA A 8 38.74 -25.76 -12.31
N MET A 9 39.30 -25.08 -13.31
CA MET A 9 38.92 -23.70 -13.64
C MET A 9 37.47 -23.58 -14.05
N ALA A 10 36.97 -24.48 -14.88
CA ALA A 10 35.54 -24.46 -15.26
C ALA A 10 34.63 -24.70 -14.08
N ALA A 11 34.94 -25.61 -13.17
CA ALA A 11 34.18 -25.88 -11.98
C ALA A 11 34.10 -24.64 -11.05
N VAL A 12 35.25 -23.98 -10.82
CA VAL A 12 35.28 -22.74 -10.01
C VAL A 12 34.48 -21.62 -10.68
N THR A 13 34.65 -21.45 -12.00
CA THR A 13 33.91 -20.42 -12.75
C THR A 13 32.39 -20.62 -12.63
N ILE A 14 31.90 -21.85 -12.82
CA ILE A 14 30.47 -22.17 -12.70
C ILE A 14 29.98 -21.92 -11.28
N SER A 15 30.76 -22.32 -10.26
CA SER A 15 30.40 -22.12 -8.87
C SER A 15 30.29 -20.63 -8.52
N VAL A 16 31.24 -19.81 -8.95
CA VAL A 16 31.23 -18.36 -8.73
C VAL A 16 30.07 -17.71 -9.48
N ALA A 17 29.84 -18.11 -10.74
CA ALA A 17 28.72 -17.60 -11.53
C ALA A 17 27.37 -17.91 -10.87
N ALA A 18 27.18 -19.15 -10.40
CA ALA A 18 25.96 -19.54 -9.67
C ALA A 18 25.75 -18.72 -8.40
N MET A 19 26.83 -18.46 -7.64
CA MET A 19 26.77 -17.64 -6.44
C MET A 19 26.38 -16.19 -6.75
N LEU A 20 26.96 -15.59 -7.78
CA LEU A 20 26.64 -14.23 -8.20
C LEU A 20 25.18 -14.10 -8.66
N ILE A 21 24.68 -15.07 -9.44
CA ILE A 21 23.28 -15.11 -9.87
C ILE A 21 22.36 -15.23 -8.66
N ALA A 22 22.65 -16.12 -7.72
CA ALA A 22 21.84 -16.28 -6.50
C ALA A 22 21.78 -14.99 -5.69
N PHE A 23 22.91 -14.30 -5.53
CA PHE A 23 22.97 -13.00 -4.85
C PHE A 23 22.17 -11.91 -5.59
N ALA A 24 22.29 -11.85 -6.91
CA ALA A 24 21.57 -10.88 -7.72
C ALA A 24 20.05 -11.07 -7.61
N VAL A 25 19.58 -12.32 -7.70
CA VAL A 25 18.16 -12.67 -7.54
C VAL A 25 17.66 -12.32 -6.13
N ALA A 26 18.41 -12.73 -5.08
CA ALA A 26 18.02 -12.45 -3.71
C ALA A 26 17.90 -10.95 -3.42
N ARG A 27 18.87 -10.14 -3.88
CA ARG A 27 18.81 -8.68 -3.72
C ARG A 27 17.70 -8.03 -4.54
N GLY A 28 17.49 -8.51 -5.77
CA GLY A 28 16.38 -8.04 -6.62
C GLY A 28 15.04 -8.29 -5.96
N PHE A 29 14.83 -9.49 -5.44
CA PHE A 29 13.62 -9.87 -4.72
C PHE A 29 13.38 -9.02 -3.45
N GLN A 30 14.39 -8.88 -2.60
CA GLN A 30 14.28 -8.06 -1.38
C GLN A 30 13.92 -6.60 -1.70
N ARG A 31 14.51 -6.04 -2.75
CA ARG A 31 14.23 -4.66 -3.17
C ARG A 31 12.80 -4.51 -3.68
N GLU A 32 12.35 -5.45 -4.49
CA GLU A 32 11.00 -5.43 -5.07
C GLU A 32 9.90 -5.58 -4.00
N VAL A 33 10.06 -6.58 -3.11
CA VAL A 33 9.12 -6.79 -2.00
C VAL A 33 9.11 -5.59 -1.06
N GLY A 34 10.29 -5.06 -0.72
CA GLY A 34 10.39 -3.86 0.12
C GLY A 34 9.65 -2.68 -0.48
N ALA A 35 9.87 -2.38 -1.76
CA ALA A 35 9.21 -1.26 -2.44
C ALA A 35 7.68 -1.38 -2.40
N ARG A 36 7.12 -2.57 -2.62
CA ARG A 36 5.67 -2.80 -2.58
C ARG A 36 5.09 -2.67 -1.17
N THR A 37 5.80 -3.15 -0.16
CA THR A 37 5.36 -3.01 1.24
C THR A 37 5.30 -1.55 1.66
N LEU A 38 6.27 -0.74 1.21
CA LEU A 38 6.34 0.69 1.52
C LEU A 38 5.19 1.52 0.93
N LEU A 39 4.52 1.05 -0.12
CA LEU A 39 3.31 1.71 -0.65
C LEU A 39 2.22 1.87 0.41
N PHE A 40 2.05 0.83 1.25
CA PHE A 40 1.01 0.83 2.28
C PHE A 40 1.50 1.40 3.61
N ALA A 41 2.74 1.11 3.99
CA ALA A 41 3.26 1.47 5.30
C ALA A 41 4.03 2.80 5.32
N GLY A 42 4.60 3.22 4.18
CA GLY A 42 5.63 4.27 4.17
C GLY A 42 6.92 3.79 4.85
N ASP A 43 8.00 4.57 4.74
CA ASP A 43 9.29 4.23 5.37
C ASP A 43 9.25 4.37 6.89
N ILE A 44 8.57 5.40 7.38
CA ILE A 44 8.48 5.72 8.82
C ILE A 44 7.06 6.22 9.12
N GLN A 45 6.43 5.65 10.13
CA GLN A 45 5.15 6.11 10.63
C GLN A 45 5.31 6.77 12.00
N LEU A 46 4.74 7.95 12.15
CA LEU A 46 4.60 8.63 13.43
C LEU A 46 3.18 8.39 13.96
N VAL A 47 3.08 7.67 15.04
CA VAL A 47 1.80 7.29 15.66
C VAL A 47 1.77 7.73 17.12
N ASN A 48 0.57 7.73 17.73
CA ASN A 48 0.44 8.01 19.16
C ASN A 48 1.16 6.94 19.99
N LEU A 49 1.78 7.33 21.09
CA LEU A 49 2.50 6.41 21.99
C LEU A 49 1.58 5.34 22.59
N ASP A 50 0.30 5.67 22.78
CA ASP A 50 -0.75 4.75 23.26
C ASP A 50 -1.32 3.83 22.17
N ALA A 51 -0.63 3.70 21.03
CA ALA A 51 -1.11 2.90 19.92
C ALA A 51 -1.25 1.43 20.35
N ASN A 52 -2.49 0.98 20.49
CA ASN A 52 -2.80 -0.45 20.55
C ASN A 52 -2.51 -1.09 19.19
N ALA A 53 -2.30 -2.41 19.16
CA ALA A 53 -2.20 -3.17 17.93
C ALA A 53 -3.52 -3.18 17.10
N SER A 54 -4.49 -2.38 17.46
CA SER A 54 -5.76 -2.19 16.80
C SER A 54 -5.64 -1.20 15.65
N TYR A 55 -6.40 -1.42 14.59
CA TYR A 55 -6.56 -0.45 13.49
C TYR A 55 -7.30 0.83 13.91
N GLU A 56 -7.81 0.91 15.14
CA GLU A 56 -8.37 2.11 15.75
C GLU A 56 -7.34 2.78 16.66
N GLN A 57 -6.31 3.35 16.06
CA GLN A 57 -5.33 4.15 16.78
C GLN A 57 -5.89 5.50 17.17
N ARG A 58 -5.50 5.99 18.36
CA ARG A 58 -5.84 7.35 18.75
C ARG A 58 -5.18 8.34 17.79
N PRO A 59 -5.94 9.31 17.26
CA PRO A 59 -5.37 10.27 16.32
C PRO A 59 -4.33 11.16 17.01
N ILE A 60 -3.35 11.59 16.25
CA ILE A 60 -2.44 12.67 16.63
C ILE A 60 -2.89 13.97 15.99
N ALA A 61 -2.60 15.10 16.62
CA ALA A 61 -2.90 16.40 16.04
C ALA A 61 -2.13 16.60 14.72
N ARG A 62 -2.82 17.09 13.68
CA ARG A 62 -2.21 17.33 12.37
C ARG A 62 -1.07 18.36 12.45
N ALA A 63 -1.28 19.41 13.25
CA ALA A 63 -0.27 20.44 13.47
C ALA A 63 0.62 20.06 14.67
N GLN A 64 1.83 19.60 14.37
CA GLN A 64 2.86 19.28 15.37
C GLN A 64 4.00 20.28 15.28
N SER A 65 4.53 20.71 16.41
CA SER A 65 5.63 21.70 16.48
C SER A 65 6.91 21.23 15.80
N PHE A 66 7.13 19.93 15.69
CA PHE A 66 8.32 19.34 15.07
C PHE A 66 8.20 19.20 13.54
N LEU A 67 7.01 19.29 12.93
CA LEU A 67 6.80 19.07 11.49
C LEU A 67 7.66 19.98 10.60
N PRO A 68 7.79 21.30 10.89
CA PRO A 68 8.63 22.17 10.06
C PRO A 68 10.12 21.78 10.08
N ALA A 69 10.60 21.28 11.22
CA ALA A 69 11.97 20.77 11.36
C ALA A 69 12.14 19.45 10.61
N LEU A 70 11.15 18.53 10.75
CA LEU A 70 11.15 17.24 10.09
C LEU A 70 11.19 17.38 8.56
N ARG A 71 10.36 18.25 7.99
CA ARG A 71 10.32 18.50 6.53
C ARG A 71 11.63 19.06 5.96
N LYS A 72 12.48 19.67 6.80
CA LYS A 72 13.79 20.22 6.41
C LYS A 72 14.94 19.22 6.60
N MET A 73 14.70 18.08 7.21
CA MET A 73 15.75 17.08 7.45
C MET A 73 16.22 16.44 6.14
N LYS A 74 17.53 16.33 5.99
CA LYS A 74 18.12 15.64 4.83
C LYS A 74 17.72 14.17 4.84
N GLY A 75 17.19 13.68 3.72
CA GLY A 75 16.76 12.30 3.54
C GLY A 75 15.25 12.10 3.70
N ILE A 76 14.49 13.11 4.11
CA ILE A 76 13.03 13.09 4.09
C ILE A 76 12.55 13.68 2.76
N ARG A 77 11.78 12.90 2.01
CA ARG A 77 11.19 13.32 0.72
C ARG A 77 9.87 14.04 0.96
N THR A 78 8.95 13.37 1.64
CA THR A 78 7.60 13.86 1.93
C THR A 78 7.19 13.50 3.35
N VAL A 79 6.30 14.29 3.93
CA VAL A 79 5.66 14.02 5.23
C VAL A 79 4.18 14.26 5.05
N GLU A 80 3.42 13.19 5.06
CA GLU A 80 2.00 13.19 4.74
C GLU A 80 1.17 12.63 5.89
N PRO A 81 0.02 13.23 6.18
CA PRO A 81 -0.92 12.66 7.11
C PRO A 81 -1.64 11.48 6.47
N PHE A 82 -1.96 10.48 7.27
CA PHE A 82 -2.81 9.37 6.86
C PHE A 82 -3.80 9.02 7.98
N ALA A 83 -4.88 8.38 7.61
CA ALA A 83 -5.85 7.81 8.52
C ALA A 83 -6.13 6.35 8.12
N VAL A 84 -6.31 5.50 9.12
CA VAL A 84 -6.61 4.09 8.89
C VAL A 84 -7.88 3.75 9.65
N LYS A 85 -8.83 3.10 8.98
CA LYS A 85 -10.08 2.68 9.62
C LYS A 85 -10.50 1.31 9.14
N ALA A 86 -10.74 0.41 10.08
CA ALA A 86 -11.30 -0.90 9.77
C ALA A 86 -12.79 -0.79 9.45
N GLY A 87 -13.24 -1.59 8.50
CA GLY A 87 -14.64 -1.67 8.12
C GLY A 87 -14.98 -2.96 7.40
N ILE A 88 -16.23 -3.08 7.05
CA ILE A 88 -16.78 -4.24 6.36
C ILE A 88 -17.45 -3.76 5.08
N ILE A 89 -16.98 -4.25 3.95
CA ILE A 89 -17.67 -4.07 2.67
C ILE A 89 -18.74 -5.14 2.58
N LYS A 90 -19.96 -4.72 2.30
CA LYS A 90 -21.10 -5.61 2.12
C LYS A 90 -21.67 -5.47 0.72
N THR A 91 -21.73 -6.58 0.01
CA THR A 91 -22.48 -6.74 -1.25
C THR A 91 -23.74 -7.56 -1.00
N LYS A 92 -24.51 -7.83 -2.06
CA LYS A 92 -25.69 -8.70 -1.94
C LYS A 92 -25.34 -10.14 -1.57
N GLU A 93 -24.18 -10.61 -1.98
CA GLU A 93 -23.77 -12.02 -1.90
C GLU A 93 -22.67 -12.27 -0.89
N GLN A 94 -21.85 -11.25 -0.60
CA GLN A 94 -20.65 -11.42 0.22
C GLN A 94 -20.43 -10.27 1.19
N MET A 95 -19.68 -10.57 2.25
CA MET A 95 -19.18 -9.60 3.21
C MET A 95 -17.68 -9.82 3.40
N GLN A 96 -16.90 -8.74 3.33
CA GLN A 96 -15.46 -8.79 3.48
C GLN A 96 -14.97 -7.71 4.42
N GLY A 97 -14.21 -8.09 5.43
CA GLY A 97 -13.50 -7.14 6.29
C GLY A 97 -12.31 -6.55 5.53
N CYS A 98 -12.11 -5.25 5.66
CA CYS A 98 -10.99 -4.55 5.05
C CYS A 98 -10.58 -3.34 5.89
N VAL A 99 -9.47 -2.76 5.51
CA VAL A 99 -8.92 -1.55 6.13
C VAL A 99 -8.91 -0.45 5.07
N LEU A 100 -9.66 0.61 5.32
CA LEU A 100 -9.60 1.82 4.51
C LEU A 100 -8.44 2.68 4.98
N LYS A 101 -7.54 3.04 4.06
CA LYS A 101 -6.48 4.00 4.29
C LYS A 101 -6.80 5.29 3.55
N GLY A 102 -7.02 6.36 4.30
CA GLY A 102 -7.14 7.71 3.77
C GLY A 102 -5.78 8.39 3.74
N VAL A 103 -5.45 8.99 2.63
CA VAL A 103 -4.21 9.73 2.41
C VAL A 103 -4.51 11.06 1.76
N GLU A 104 -3.60 12.02 1.88
CA GLU A 104 -3.70 13.30 1.19
C GLU A 104 -3.27 13.12 -0.28
N ILE A 105 -4.13 13.55 -1.19
CA ILE A 105 -3.92 13.47 -2.65
C ILE A 105 -3.21 14.77 -3.10
N PRO A 106 -2.31 14.78 -4.10
CA PRO A 106 -2.02 13.72 -5.09
C PRO A 106 -0.77 12.88 -4.81
N ASP A 107 0.18 13.36 -3.98
CA ASP A 107 1.54 12.82 -3.96
C ASP A 107 1.62 11.38 -3.43
N ALA A 108 0.86 11.07 -2.37
CA ALA A 108 0.85 9.74 -1.76
C ALA A 108 0.34 8.63 -2.69
N LEU A 109 -0.52 8.96 -3.65
CA LEU A 109 -1.11 7.98 -4.56
C LEU A 109 -0.31 7.79 -5.85
N ASN A 110 0.61 8.70 -6.19
CA ASN A 110 1.42 8.58 -7.40
C ASN A 110 2.30 7.32 -7.41
N ASP A 111 2.73 6.87 -6.24
CA ASP A 111 3.51 5.64 -6.09
C ASP A 111 2.68 4.38 -6.44
N PHE A 112 1.34 4.47 -6.48
CA PHE A 112 0.44 3.41 -6.93
C PHE A 112 0.26 3.33 -8.45
N LEU A 113 0.64 4.35 -9.21
CA LEU A 113 0.50 4.37 -10.67
C LEU A 113 1.05 3.13 -11.38
N PRO A 114 2.24 2.59 -11.02
CA PRO A 114 2.78 1.38 -11.64
C PRO A 114 1.95 0.12 -11.38
N PHE A 115 1.11 0.15 -10.36
CA PHE A 115 0.27 -0.97 -9.92
C PHE A 115 -1.20 -0.79 -10.32
N LEU A 116 -1.55 0.32 -10.95
CA LEU A 116 -2.90 0.59 -11.41
C LEU A 116 -3.24 -0.37 -12.57
N ALA A 117 -4.14 -1.30 -12.32
CA ALA A 117 -4.59 -2.28 -13.31
C ALA A 117 -5.72 -1.74 -14.19
N ARG A 118 -6.64 -0.93 -13.61
CA ARG A 118 -7.80 -0.36 -14.32
C ARG A 118 -8.23 0.95 -13.67
N GLY A 119 -8.85 1.84 -14.47
CA GLY A 119 -9.40 3.10 -13.99
C GLY A 119 -8.34 4.19 -13.81
N ARG A 120 -8.50 5.00 -12.77
CA ARG A 120 -7.64 6.15 -12.46
C ARG A 120 -7.38 6.27 -10.96
N LEU A 121 -6.46 7.12 -10.58
CA LEU A 121 -6.28 7.52 -9.19
C LEU A 121 -7.47 8.39 -8.72
N PRO A 122 -7.85 8.32 -7.44
CA PRO A 122 -8.78 9.25 -6.84
C PRO A 122 -8.33 10.70 -6.98
N GLN A 123 -9.27 11.59 -7.15
CA GLN A 123 -9.02 13.03 -7.25
C GLN A 123 -9.53 13.73 -5.99
N GLN A 124 -8.86 14.80 -5.62
CA GLN A 124 -9.33 15.64 -4.54
C GLN A 124 -10.58 16.40 -5.00
N PRO A 125 -11.63 16.50 -4.17
CA PRO A 125 -12.78 17.35 -4.49
C PRO A 125 -12.33 18.78 -4.80
N GLU A 126 -13.07 19.46 -5.68
CA GLU A 126 -12.77 20.87 -6.02
C GLU A 126 -12.98 21.80 -4.84
N ASP A 127 -13.96 21.50 -4.00
CA ASP A 127 -14.24 22.21 -2.75
C ASP A 127 -13.62 21.47 -1.56
N GLU A 128 -12.84 22.17 -0.74
CA GLU A 128 -12.19 21.59 0.46
C GLU A 128 -13.19 21.12 1.53
N GLU A 129 -14.45 21.60 1.47
CA GLU A 129 -15.53 21.18 2.37
C GLU A 129 -16.18 19.86 1.95
N ASP A 130 -16.00 19.44 0.70
CA ASP A 130 -16.56 18.21 0.19
C ASP A 130 -15.74 17.00 0.65
N GLU A 131 -16.45 15.96 1.06
CA GLU A 131 -15.82 14.70 1.42
C GLU A 131 -15.46 13.92 0.14
N CYS A 132 -14.22 13.44 0.04
CA CYS A 132 -13.82 12.58 -1.07
C CYS A 132 -14.54 11.23 -0.95
N ASP A 133 -15.39 10.93 -1.90
CA ASP A 133 -16.13 9.66 -1.99
C ASP A 133 -15.49 8.67 -2.98
N GLU A 134 -14.36 9.04 -3.58
CA GLU A 134 -13.63 8.19 -4.50
C GLU A 134 -12.69 7.22 -3.78
N VAL A 135 -12.63 5.98 -4.24
CA VAL A 135 -11.79 4.95 -3.64
C VAL A 135 -11.13 4.07 -4.72
N MET A 136 -9.93 3.58 -4.42
CA MET A 136 -9.32 2.47 -5.13
C MET A 136 -9.46 1.19 -4.31
N ILE A 137 -9.66 0.07 -5.00
CA ILE A 137 -9.67 -1.26 -4.40
C ILE A 137 -8.66 -2.16 -5.08
N SER A 138 -8.20 -3.19 -4.39
CA SER A 138 -7.33 -4.18 -5.00
C SER A 138 -8.07 -5.05 -6.02
N ALA A 139 -7.33 -5.59 -6.98
CA ALA A 139 -7.87 -6.57 -7.94
C ALA A 139 -8.40 -7.83 -7.24
N TYR A 140 -7.79 -8.21 -6.12
CA TYR A 140 -8.28 -9.30 -5.27
C TYR A 140 -9.68 -9.00 -4.74
N MET A 141 -9.88 -7.83 -4.14
CA MET A 141 -11.18 -7.40 -3.59
C MET A 141 -12.22 -7.20 -4.70
N ALA A 142 -11.83 -6.60 -5.83
CA ALA A 142 -12.69 -6.42 -6.99
C ALA A 142 -13.24 -7.76 -7.50
N ASN A 143 -12.39 -8.76 -7.64
CA ASN A 143 -12.78 -10.10 -8.08
C ASN A 143 -13.62 -10.82 -7.02
N LEU A 144 -13.24 -10.75 -5.75
CA LEU A 144 -13.94 -11.40 -4.64
C LEU A 144 -15.37 -10.87 -4.50
N LEU A 145 -15.54 -9.55 -4.55
CA LEU A 145 -16.82 -8.87 -4.33
C LEU A 145 -17.60 -8.61 -5.63
N GLN A 146 -17.05 -9.00 -6.79
CA GLN A 146 -17.62 -8.75 -8.13
C GLN A 146 -17.90 -7.26 -8.38
N LEU A 147 -16.99 -6.41 -7.89
CA LEU A 147 -17.00 -4.98 -8.06
C LEU A 147 -16.00 -4.58 -9.17
N ASP A 148 -16.24 -3.43 -9.79
CA ASP A 148 -15.33 -2.85 -10.79
C ASP A 148 -15.44 -1.32 -10.77
N THR A 149 -14.57 -0.65 -11.51
CA THR A 149 -14.61 0.81 -11.68
C THR A 149 -15.99 1.31 -12.11
N GLY A 150 -16.41 2.47 -11.59
CA GLY A 150 -17.74 3.05 -11.81
C GLY A 150 -18.85 2.44 -10.95
N LYS A 151 -18.57 1.38 -10.16
CA LYS A 151 -19.55 0.83 -9.22
C LYS A 151 -19.43 1.48 -7.86
N ALA A 152 -20.55 1.50 -7.13
CA ALA A 152 -20.58 1.96 -5.76
C ALA A 152 -20.18 0.85 -4.80
N LEU A 153 -19.35 1.20 -3.82
CA LEU A 153 -18.94 0.38 -2.71
C LEU A 153 -19.56 0.92 -1.43
N VAL A 154 -20.24 0.06 -0.67
CA VAL A 154 -20.82 0.43 0.63
C VAL A 154 -19.98 -0.19 1.73
N MET A 155 -19.44 0.67 2.60
CA MET A 155 -18.60 0.27 3.71
C MET A 155 -19.24 0.62 5.04
N TYR A 156 -19.23 -0.36 5.93
CA TYR A 156 -19.74 -0.23 7.31
C TYR A 156 -18.54 -0.12 8.25
N PHE A 157 -18.40 1.02 8.89
CA PHE A 157 -17.37 1.23 9.91
C PHE A 157 -17.82 0.72 11.27
N VAL A 158 -16.96 -0.10 11.89
CA VAL A 158 -17.19 -0.68 13.22
C VAL A 158 -16.84 0.36 14.27
N GLN A 159 -17.78 1.22 14.60
CA GLN A 159 -17.64 2.26 15.63
C GLN A 159 -19.00 2.47 16.34
N GLN A 160 -19.01 3.22 17.42
CA GLN A 160 -20.24 3.57 18.15
C GLN A 160 -20.53 5.08 18.02
N PRO A 161 -21.65 5.50 17.38
CA PRO A 161 -22.59 4.66 16.63
C PRO A 161 -21.98 4.15 15.31
N PRO A 162 -22.48 3.04 14.76
CA PRO A 162 -22.02 2.53 13.47
C PRO A 162 -22.21 3.57 12.38
N ARG A 163 -21.22 3.71 11.50
CA ARG A 163 -21.29 4.65 10.38
C ARG A 163 -21.22 3.89 9.08
N VAL A 164 -22.07 4.26 8.13
CA VAL A 164 -22.09 3.69 6.78
C VAL A 164 -21.71 4.78 5.80
N ARG A 165 -20.81 4.47 4.88
CA ARG A 165 -20.44 5.36 3.78
C ARG A 165 -20.52 4.64 2.46
N ARG A 166 -20.84 5.37 1.42
CA ARG A 166 -20.84 4.93 0.05
C ARG A 166 -19.68 5.61 -0.66
N PHE A 167 -18.89 4.82 -1.35
CA PHE A 167 -17.77 5.28 -2.16
C PHE A 167 -17.99 4.89 -3.62
N GLU A 168 -17.39 5.62 -4.53
CA GLU A 168 -17.29 5.27 -5.94
C GLU A 168 -15.91 4.64 -6.20
N ILE A 169 -15.89 3.49 -6.84
CA ILE A 169 -14.65 2.82 -7.22
C ILE A 169 -14.14 3.48 -8.51
N VAL A 170 -13.07 4.25 -8.44
CA VAL A 170 -12.46 4.92 -9.57
C VAL A 170 -11.24 4.21 -10.12
N GLY A 171 -10.62 3.35 -9.31
CA GLY A 171 -9.43 2.61 -9.69
C GLY A 171 -9.36 1.21 -9.07
N VAL A 172 -8.70 0.32 -9.79
CA VAL A 172 -8.36 -1.03 -9.32
C VAL A 172 -6.86 -1.21 -9.45
N TYR A 173 -6.19 -1.54 -8.35
CA TYR A 173 -4.75 -1.78 -8.31
C TYR A 173 -4.44 -3.26 -8.06
N ASP A 174 -3.22 -3.68 -8.43
CA ASP A 174 -2.71 -5.03 -8.19
C ASP A 174 -1.23 -4.93 -7.80
N THR A 175 -0.94 -5.14 -6.53
CA THR A 175 0.44 -5.14 -6.04
C THR A 175 1.10 -6.51 -6.15
N GLN A 176 0.33 -7.54 -6.50
CA GLN A 176 0.74 -8.94 -6.50
C GLN A 176 1.19 -9.43 -5.10
N MET A 177 0.84 -8.71 -4.06
CA MET A 177 1.06 -9.08 -2.66
C MET A 177 -0.29 -9.41 -2.01
N ARG A 178 -0.68 -10.67 -2.09
CA ARG A 178 -2.01 -11.14 -1.69
C ARG A 178 -2.43 -10.71 -0.26
N GLU A 179 -1.48 -10.66 0.67
CA GLU A 179 -1.77 -10.28 2.06
C GLU A 179 -2.22 -8.82 2.16
N PHE A 180 -1.55 -7.92 1.44
CA PHE A 180 -1.94 -6.51 1.37
C PHE A 180 -3.19 -6.31 0.52
N ASP A 181 -3.25 -6.93 -0.66
CA ASP A 181 -4.39 -6.83 -1.57
C ASP A 181 -5.69 -7.39 -0.97
N ALA A 182 -5.59 -8.28 0.01
CA ALA A 182 -6.76 -8.81 0.73
C ALA A 182 -7.20 -7.94 1.92
N MET A 183 -6.33 -7.04 2.39
CA MET A 183 -6.58 -6.23 3.58
C MET A 183 -6.96 -4.78 3.25
N TYR A 184 -6.32 -4.19 2.23
CA TYR A 184 -6.53 -2.80 1.81
C TYR A 184 -7.31 -2.67 0.52
#